data_f2db1cfb10775759ff3600e0f08fd191
#
_entry.id   f2db1cfb10775759ff3600e0f08fd191
#
_cell.length_a   1.000
_cell.length_b   1.000
_cell.length_c   1.000
_cell.angle_alpha   90.00
_cell.angle_beta   90.00
_cell.angle_gamma   90.00
#
_symmetry.space_group_name_H-M   'P 1'
#
loop_
_entity.id
_entity.type
_entity.pdbx_description
1 polymer ?
#
loop_
_entity_poly.entity_id
_entity_poly.type
_entity_poly.pdbx_seq_one_letter_code
_entity_poly.pdbx_strand_id
1 'polypeptide(L)'
;GWLSRPSGWYYLNADGSMATGWAKVGNTWYYMNGSGAMQRGWLNRGGTWYYLTGSGAMVEGWAYIGSSWYYMVPGNGAMVGAGWHLIDNSWYYMNGSGAMCSNRWIGNYYVGGSGAMLTNTWVGSYWVGADGNWIPNYDPDQNARWVQDGNTWYYLRSNGAMQTGWLKDGNTWYYLKSNGAMQTGWL
;
A
#
# COMPACT_ATOMS: atom_id res chain seq x y z
N GLY A 1 17.00 -18.28 -31.69
CA GLY A 1 15.86 -19.00 -31.10
C GLY A 1 16.26 -19.78 -29.85
N TRP A 2 15.29 -20.31 -29.13
CA TRP A 2 15.52 -21.09 -27.91
C TRP A 2 16.12 -22.45 -28.19
N LEU A 3 17.08 -22.86 -27.37
CA LEU A 3 17.75 -24.17 -27.42
C LEU A 3 17.76 -24.78 -26.01
N SER A 4 17.17 -25.99 -25.88
CA SER A 4 17.22 -26.76 -24.64
C SER A 4 18.40 -27.75 -24.68
N ARG A 5 19.14 -27.83 -23.57
CA ARG A 5 20.22 -28.80 -23.35
C ARG A 5 20.10 -29.38 -21.93
N PRO A 6 20.73 -30.51 -21.62
CA PRO A 6 20.76 -31.05 -20.25
C PRO A 6 21.28 -30.04 -19.22
N SER A 7 22.15 -29.10 -19.62
CA SER A 7 22.73 -28.02 -18.79
C SER A 7 21.85 -26.80 -18.66
N GLY A 8 20.70 -26.72 -19.37
CA GLY A 8 19.78 -25.58 -19.27
C GLY A 8 19.20 -25.09 -20.60
N TRP A 9 18.53 -23.94 -20.54
CA TRP A 9 18.01 -23.24 -21.69
C TRP A 9 18.99 -22.17 -22.15
N TYR A 10 19.14 -22.02 -23.46
CA TYR A 10 20.00 -21.06 -24.14
C TYR A 10 19.19 -20.33 -25.20
N TYR A 11 19.61 -19.14 -25.55
CA TYR A 11 19.02 -18.38 -26.65
C TYR A 11 20.08 -18.04 -27.69
N LEU A 12 19.80 -18.41 -28.94
CA LEU A 12 20.64 -18.07 -30.08
C LEU A 12 20.04 -16.86 -30.82
N ASN A 13 20.86 -15.86 -31.07
CA ASN A 13 20.54 -14.71 -31.88
C ASN A 13 20.28 -15.08 -33.33
N ALA A 14 19.81 -14.13 -34.15
CA ALA A 14 19.48 -14.37 -35.55
C ALA A 14 20.74 -14.76 -36.39
N ASP A 15 21.91 -14.28 -35.96
CA ASP A 15 23.22 -14.64 -36.58
C ASP A 15 23.81 -15.97 -36.12
N GLY A 16 23.06 -16.69 -35.25
CA GLY A 16 23.51 -17.96 -34.69
C GLY A 16 24.39 -17.84 -33.43
N SER A 17 24.80 -16.64 -33.05
CA SER A 17 25.57 -16.42 -31.81
C SER A 17 24.76 -16.72 -30.57
N MET A 18 25.40 -17.19 -29.50
CA MET A 18 24.75 -17.42 -28.20
C MET A 18 24.58 -16.12 -27.44
N ALA A 19 23.35 -15.85 -26.99
CA ALA A 19 23.08 -14.70 -26.14
C ALA A 19 23.69 -14.83 -24.74
N THR A 20 24.24 -13.76 -24.21
CA THR A 20 24.70 -13.63 -22.83
C THR A 20 24.20 -12.28 -22.27
N GLY A 21 24.03 -12.20 -20.94
CA GLY A 21 23.44 -11.00 -20.32
C GLY A 21 21.94 -10.92 -20.55
N TRP A 22 21.41 -9.69 -20.55
CA TRP A 22 20.00 -9.41 -20.80
C TRP A 22 19.65 -9.64 -22.28
N ALA A 23 18.61 -10.42 -22.52
CA ALA A 23 18.07 -10.69 -23.87
C ALA A 23 16.57 -10.47 -23.89
N LYS A 24 16.09 -9.65 -24.83
CA LYS A 24 14.65 -9.43 -25.05
C LYS A 24 14.17 -10.36 -26.16
N VAL A 25 13.26 -11.27 -25.82
CA VAL A 25 12.67 -12.21 -26.76
C VAL A 25 11.16 -11.93 -26.83
N GLY A 26 10.72 -11.43 -27.97
CA GLY A 26 9.40 -10.83 -28.08
C GLY A 26 9.28 -9.61 -27.15
N ASN A 27 8.27 -9.61 -26.28
CA ASN A 27 8.07 -8.54 -25.28
C ASN A 27 8.63 -8.89 -23.89
N THR A 28 9.36 -10.01 -23.75
CA THR A 28 9.80 -10.51 -22.45
C THR A 28 11.32 -10.45 -22.33
N TRP A 29 11.81 -9.99 -21.19
CA TRP A 29 13.22 -9.98 -20.86
C TRP A 29 13.62 -11.28 -20.14
N TYR A 30 14.79 -11.78 -20.51
CA TYR A 30 15.47 -12.94 -19.93
C TYR A 30 16.90 -12.58 -19.59
N TYR A 31 17.52 -13.31 -18.69
CA TYR A 31 18.94 -13.15 -18.38
C TYR A 31 19.70 -14.45 -18.61
N MET A 32 20.74 -14.38 -19.43
CA MET A 32 21.69 -15.48 -19.70
C MET A 32 22.99 -15.20 -18.94
N ASN A 33 23.50 -16.17 -18.23
CA ASN A 33 24.79 -16.02 -17.56
C ASN A 33 25.96 -15.99 -18.58
N GLY A 34 27.21 -15.89 -18.10
CA GLY A 34 28.39 -15.83 -18.97
C GLY A 34 28.62 -17.08 -19.81
N SER A 35 28.04 -18.24 -19.44
CA SER A 35 28.03 -19.47 -20.22
C SER A 35 26.82 -19.60 -21.15
N GLY A 36 25.97 -18.55 -21.25
CA GLY A 36 24.75 -18.50 -22.05
C GLY A 36 23.54 -19.21 -21.41
N ALA A 37 23.69 -19.82 -20.24
CA ALA A 37 22.57 -20.51 -19.60
C ALA A 37 21.56 -19.51 -19.00
N MET A 38 20.27 -19.70 -19.34
CA MET A 38 19.17 -18.90 -18.85
C MET A 38 19.04 -18.97 -17.33
N GLN A 39 18.96 -17.84 -16.67
CA GLN A 39 18.82 -17.73 -15.22
C GLN A 39 17.36 -17.73 -14.80
N ARG A 40 17.13 -18.08 -13.53
CA ARG A 40 15.81 -18.12 -12.86
C ARG A 40 15.96 -17.69 -11.40
N GLY A 41 14.88 -17.26 -10.79
CA GLY A 41 14.87 -16.82 -9.40
C GLY A 41 15.49 -15.44 -9.22
N TRP A 42 16.02 -15.18 -8.04
CA TRP A 42 16.64 -13.91 -7.72
C TRP A 42 17.97 -13.70 -8.45
N LEU A 43 18.13 -12.54 -9.05
CA LEU A 43 19.31 -12.13 -9.79
C LEU A 43 19.81 -10.77 -9.29
N ASN A 44 21.05 -10.69 -8.82
CA ASN A 44 21.72 -9.42 -8.52
C ASN A 44 22.63 -9.00 -9.66
N ARG A 45 22.46 -7.76 -10.15
CA ARG A 45 23.34 -7.19 -11.19
C ARG A 45 23.74 -5.77 -10.79
N GLY A 46 25.00 -5.63 -10.39
CA GLY A 46 25.53 -4.31 -10.00
C GLY A 46 24.81 -3.67 -8.80
N GLY A 47 24.38 -4.48 -7.82
CA GLY A 47 23.64 -4.03 -6.64
C GLY A 47 22.13 -3.93 -6.83
N THR A 48 21.64 -4.06 -8.06
CA THR A 48 20.19 -4.09 -8.36
C THR A 48 19.67 -5.51 -8.39
N TRP A 49 18.57 -5.76 -7.71
CA TRP A 49 17.91 -7.05 -7.67
C TRP A 49 16.79 -7.13 -8.71
N TYR A 50 16.67 -8.30 -9.32
CA TYR A 50 15.64 -8.70 -10.29
C TYR A 50 15.10 -10.06 -9.88
N TYR A 51 13.89 -10.39 -10.35
CA TYR A 51 13.37 -11.74 -10.21
C TYR A 51 12.96 -12.32 -11.56
N LEU A 52 13.42 -13.53 -11.83
CA LEU A 52 13.13 -14.29 -13.04
C LEU A 52 12.24 -15.48 -12.66
N THR A 53 11.13 -15.64 -13.36
CA THR A 53 10.19 -16.74 -13.10
C THR A 53 10.84 -18.12 -13.35
N GLY A 54 10.10 -19.20 -13.05
CA GLY A 54 10.50 -20.56 -13.42
C GLY A 54 10.69 -20.76 -14.92
N SER A 55 10.05 -19.95 -15.78
CA SER A 55 10.26 -19.91 -17.22
C SER A 55 11.44 -19.02 -17.65
N GLY A 56 12.08 -18.32 -16.71
CA GLY A 56 13.17 -17.37 -16.96
C GLY A 56 12.70 -15.96 -17.30
N ALA A 57 11.41 -15.71 -17.41
CA ALA A 57 10.86 -14.38 -17.72
C ALA A 57 11.09 -13.41 -16.57
N MET A 58 11.59 -12.21 -16.87
CA MET A 58 11.75 -11.12 -15.89
C MET A 58 10.38 -10.66 -15.41
N VAL A 59 10.24 -10.51 -14.09
CA VAL A 59 9.02 -10.02 -13.44
C VAL A 59 9.02 -8.51 -13.39
N GLU A 60 7.86 -7.93 -13.64
CA GLU A 60 7.56 -6.51 -13.48
C GLU A 60 6.29 -6.33 -12.64
N GLY A 61 6.16 -5.20 -11.93
CA GLY A 61 5.05 -4.93 -11.03
C GLY A 61 5.13 -5.69 -9.71
N TRP A 62 3.97 -5.87 -9.07
CA TRP A 62 3.86 -6.61 -7.82
C TRP A 62 4.09 -8.11 -8.00
N ALA A 63 4.89 -8.70 -7.14
CA ALA A 63 5.21 -10.12 -7.17
C ALA A 63 5.22 -10.74 -5.76
N TYR A 64 4.50 -11.85 -5.59
CA TYR A 64 4.53 -12.64 -4.36
C TYR A 64 5.57 -13.74 -4.52
N ILE A 65 6.70 -13.61 -3.82
CA ILE A 65 7.85 -14.48 -3.96
C ILE A 65 8.23 -15.04 -2.59
N GLY A 66 8.24 -16.33 -2.46
CA GLY A 66 8.37 -17.00 -1.17
C GLY A 66 7.13 -16.70 -0.32
N SER A 67 7.24 -15.98 0.75
CA SER A 67 6.12 -15.57 1.62
C SER A 67 5.98 -14.05 1.74
N SER A 68 6.49 -13.30 0.75
CA SER A 68 6.57 -11.84 0.81
C SER A 68 6.22 -11.20 -0.53
N TRP A 69 5.63 -10.01 -0.47
CA TRP A 69 5.40 -9.17 -1.63
C TRP A 69 6.60 -8.28 -1.91
N TYR A 70 6.94 -8.14 -3.18
CA TYR A 70 7.98 -7.26 -3.71
C TYR A 70 7.41 -6.44 -4.87
N TYR A 71 8.00 -5.32 -5.15
CA TYR A 71 7.65 -4.53 -6.33
C TYR A 71 8.83 -4.38 -7.28
N MET A 72 8.63 -4.81 -8.52
CA MET A 72 9.59 -4.71 -9.62
C MET A 72 9.17 -3.57 -10.53
N VAL A 73 10.03 -2.57 -10.71
CA VAL A 73 9.69 -1.37 -11.48
C VAL A 73 9.30 -1.77 -12.91
N PRO A 74 8.09 -1.41 -13.38
CA PRO A 74 7.69 -1.68 -14.75
C PRO A 74 8.65 -1.07 -15.78
N GLY A 75 8.92 -1.79 -16.85
CA GLY A 75 9.80 -1.39 -17.95
C GLY A 75 11.28 -1.72 -17.75
N ASN A 76 11.74 -1.95 -16.50
CA ASN A 76 13.14 -2.34 -16.24
C ASN A 76 13.32 -3.50 -15.28
N GLY A 77 12.26 -3.93 -14.57
CA GLY A 77 12.26 -5.07 -13.67
C GLY A 77 13.11 -4.91 -12.39
N ALA A 78 13.65 -3.74 -12.11
CA ALA A 78 14.45 -3.48 -10.90
C ALA A 78 13.58 -3.55 -9.64
N MET A 79 13.96 -4.34 -8.64
CA MET A 79 13.28 -4.37 -7.35
C MET A 79 13.48 -3.03 -6.63
N VAL A 80 12.39 -2.46 -6.11
CA VAL A 80 12.49 -1.30 -5.23
C VAL A 80 13.16 -1.68 -3.92
N GLY A 81 14.04 -0.80 -3.43
CA GLY A 81 14.78 -0.99 -2.19
C GLY A 81 13.96 -0.67 -0.94
N ALA A 82 14.62 -0.67 0.21
CA ALA A 82 14.01 -0.30 1.49
C ALA A 82 13.51 1.14 1.50
N GLY A 83 12.43 1.39 2.25
CA GLY A 83 11.84 2.71 2.46
C GLY A 83 10.41 2.84 1.93
N TRP A 84 9.93 4.08 1.91
CA TRP A 84 8.61 4.42 1.41
C TRP A 84 8.60 4.60 -0.11
N HIS A 85 7.60 4.00 -0.77
CA HIS A 85 7.39 4.09 -2.22
C HIS A 85 5.92 4.39 -2.52
N LEU A 86 5.68 5.38 -3.38
CA LEU A 86 4.36 5.67 -3.93
C LEU A 86 4.15 4.81 -5.17
N ILE A 87 3.20 3.87 -5.10
CA ILE A 87 2.89 2.93 -6.17
C ILE A 87 1.37 2.99 -6.39
N ASP A 88 0.93 3.27 -7.60
CA ASP A 88 -0.49 3.35 -7.98
C ASP A 88 -1.33 4.20 -6.98
N ASN A 89 -0.84 5.39 -6.65
CA ASN A 89 -1.47 6.36 -5.72
C ASN A 89 -1.56 5.91 -4.26
N SER A 90 -0.87 4.84 -3.86
CA SER A 90 -0.80 4.37 -2.48
C SER A 90 0.63 4.28 -1.99
N TRP A 91 0.87 4.66 -0.74
CA TRP A 91 2.18 4.54 -0.12
C TRP A 91 2.38 3.15 0.47
N TYR A 92 3.52 2.55 0.18
CA TYR A 92 3.97 1.26 0.70
C TYR A 92 5.34 1.40 1.33
N TYR A 93 5.62 0.60 2.34
CA TYR A 93 6.95 0.55 2.95
C TYR A 93 7.61 -0.80 2.73
N MET A 94 8.82 -0.77 2.16
CA MET A 94 9.65 -1.95 1.97
C MET A 94 10.71 -2.04 3.06
N ASN A 95 10.89 -3.22 3.64
CA ASN A 95 11.92 -3.46 4.63
C ASN A 95 13.34 -3.52 4.03
N GLY A 96 14.37 -3.79 4.84
CA GLY A 96 15.75 -3.86 4.40
C GLY A 96 16.06 -4.91 3.32
N SER A 97 15.19 -5.90 3.13
CA SER A 97 15.31 -6.90 2.06
C SER A 97 14.48 -6.56 0.81
N GLY A 98 13.79 -5.41 0.79
CA GLY A 98 12.86 -5.02 -0.26
C GLY A 98 11.47 -5.66 -0.15
N ALA A 99 11.21 -6.45 0.88
CA ALA A 99 9.90 -7.05 1.10
C ALA A 99 8.91 -6.02 1.68
N MET A 100 7.68 -6.00 1.16
CA MET A 100 6.61 -5.12 1.61
C MET A 100 6.21 -5.42 3.05
N CYS A 101 6.10 -4.38 3.86
CA CYS A 101 5.53 -4.46 5.20
C CYS A 101 4.00 -4.36 5.16
N SER A 102 3.33 -5.10 6.06
CA SER A 102 1.88 -5.01 6.25
C SER A 102 1.50 -5.16 7.73
N ASN A 103 0.30 -4.70 8.09
CA ASN A 103 -0.28 -4.78 9.43
C ASN A 103 0.65 -4.30 10.55
N ARG A 104 1.33 -3.15 10.35
CA ARG A 104 2.28 -2.60 11.33
C ARG A 104 2.47 -1.11 11.25
N TRP A 105 2.94 -0.55 12.34
CA TRP A 105 3.43 0.81 12.41
C TRP A 105 4.84 0.95 11.82
N ILE A 106 5.05 2.01 11.06
CA ILE A 106 6.34 2.46 10.53
C ILE A 106 6.52 3.91 10.99
N GLY A 107 7.17 4.09 12.13
CA GLY A 107 7.15 5.40 12.81
C GLY A 107 5.72 5.80 13.18
N ASN A 108 5.26 6.95 12.71
CA ASN A 108 3.90 7.48 12.94
C ASN A 108 2.88 7.05 11.88
N TYR A 109 3.24 6.21 10.94
CA TYR A 109 2.38 5.74 9.85
C TYR A 109 2.00 4.28 10.05
N TYR A 110 0.79 3.90 9.68
CA TYR A 110 0.37 2.50 9.72
C TYR A 110 0.12 1.96 8.32
N VAL A 111 0.74 0.82 8.00
CA VAL A 111 0.45 0.06 6.78
C VAL A 111 -0.53 -1.07 7.10
N GLY A 112 -1.62 -1.13 6.36
CA GLY A 112 -2.70 -2.10 6.55
C GLY A 112 -2.38 -3.50 6.02
N GLY A 113 -3.39 -4.37 5.97
CA GLY A 113 -3.25 -5.76 5.50
C GLY A 113 -2.83 -5.88 4.04
N SER A 114 -3.20 -4.92 3.21
CA SER A 114 -2.76 -4.82 1.80
C SER A 114 -1.33 -4.29 1.64
N GLY A 115 -0.70 -3.83 2.73
CA GLY A 115 0.56 -3.10 2.71
C GLY A 115 0.43 -1.60 2.43
N ALA A 116 -0.73 -1.13 1.97
CA ALA A 116 -0.96 0.30 1.75
C ALA A 116 -1.02 1.06 3.07
N MET A 117 -0.44 2.27 3.09
CA MET A 117 -0.55 3.20 4.22
C MET A 117 -2.01 3.61 4.42
N LEU A 118 -2.48 3.58 5.65
CA LEU A 118 -3.83 4.00 6.01
C LEU A 118 -3.88 5.52 6.24
N THR A 119 -5.00 6.12 5.85
CA THR A 119 -5.28 7.55 6.04
C THR A 119 -6.72 7.75 6.50
N ASN A 120 -7.01 8.83 7.23
CA ASN A 120 -8.34 9.21 7.70
C ASN A 120 -9.11 8.06 8.36
N THR A 121 -8.47 7.29 9.22
CA THR A 121 -9.09 6.12 9.85
C THR A 121 -8.53 5.80 11.23
N TRP A 122 -9.26 4.98 11.98
CA TRP A 122 -8.80 4.42 13.24
C TRP A 122 -7.99 3.14 13.02
N VAL A 123 -6.88 3.03 13.73
CA VAL A 123 -6.06 1.82 13.88
C VAL A 123 -6.10 1.45 15.35
N GLY A 124 -7.05 0.61 15.73
CA GLY A 124 -7.37 0.39 17.14
C GLY A 124 -7.84 1.69 17.79
N SER A 125 -7.11 2.19 18.79
CA SER A 125 -7.39 3.46 19.48
C SER A 125 -6.58 4.65 18.92
N TYR A 126 -5.87 4.49 17.81
CA TYR A 126 -5.02 5.52 17.22
C TYR A 126 -5.65 6.04 15.93
N TRP A 127 -5.83 7.35 15.82
CA TRP A 127 -6.29 7.99 14.58
C TRP A 127 -5.10 8.33 13.69
N VAL A 128 -5.18 7.97 12.41
CA VAL A 128 -4.26 8.46 11.38
C VAL A 128 -4.98 9.47 10.48
N GLY A 129 -4.35 10.62 10.27
CA GLY A 129 -4.90 11.74 9.51
C GLY A 129 -4.88 11.54 8.00
N ALA A 130 -5.22 12.58 7.26
CA ALA A 130 -5.27 12.58 5.79
C ALA A 130 -3.89 12.32 5.15
N ASP A 131 -2.83 12.72 5.83
CA ASP A 131 -1.43 12.50 5.43
C ASP A 131 -0.85 11.17 5.94
N GLY A 132 -1.68 10.35 6.64
CA GLY A 132 -1.31 9.08 7.25
C GLY A 132 -0.62 9.19 8.60
N ASN A 133 -0.27 10.40 9.09
CA ASN A 133 0.34 10.57 10.40
C ASN A 133 -0.64 10.23 11.52
N TRP A 134 -0.15 9.53 12.54
CA TRP A 134 -0.85 9.39 13.80
C TRP A 134 -1.04 10.75 14.47
N ILE A 135 -2.29 11.04 14.86
CA ILE A 135 -2.68 12.25 15.59
C ILE A 135 -2.96 11.87 17.04
N PRO A 136 -2.09 12.24 18.00
CA PRO A 136 -2.31 11.98 19.42
C PRO A 136 -3.59 12.64 19.92
N ASN A 137 -4.34 11.95 20.78
CA ASN A 137 -5.55 12.47 21.42
C ASN A 137 -6.58 13.05 20.42
N TYR A 138 -6.64 12.46 19.20
CA TYR A 138 -7.61 12.88 18.20
C TYR A 138 -9.03 12.71 18.75
N ASP A 139 -9.76 13.81 18.76
CA ASP A 139 -11.16 13.86 19.09
C ASP A 139 -11.96 14.20 17.82
N PRO A 140 -12.76 13.28 17.29
CA PRO A 140 -13.58 13.55 16.10
C PRO A 140 -14.60 14.66 16.36
N ASP A 141 -14.91 14.93 17.62
CA ASP A 141 -15.91 15.89 18.04
C ASP A 141 -15.32 17.25 18.52
N GLN A 142 -13.99 17.45 18.40
CA GLN A 142 -13.33 18.69 18.87
C GLN A 142 -13.92 19.99 18.31
N ASN A 143 -14.58 19.94 17.14
CA ASN A 143 -15.32 21.06 16.54
C ASN A 143 -16.84 20.89 16.66
N ALA A 144 -17.29 19.85 17.33
CA ALA A 144 -18.70 19.65 17.60
C ALA A 144 -19.17 20.70 18.60
N ARG A 145 -20.36 21.23 18.40
CA ARG A 145 -20.88 22.31 19.22
C ARG A 145 -22.39 22.38 19.20
N TRP A 146 -22.92 22.92 20.29
CA TRP A 146 -24.30 23.38 20.35
C TRP A 146 -24.46 24.64 19.53
N VAL A 147 -25.54 24.71 18.75
CA VAL A 147 -25.95 25.88 17.96
C VAL A 147 -27.41 26.16 18.29
N GLN A 148 -27.73 27.41 18.58
CA GLN A 148 -29.11 27.87 18.81
C GLN A 148 -29.63 28.58 17.57
N ASP A 149 -30.80 28.17 17.08
CA ASP A 149 -31.56 28.87 16.05
C ASP A 149 -32.95 29.17 16.59
N GLY A 150 -33.23 30.46 16.76
CA GLY A 150 -34.39 30.91 17.50
C GLY A 150 -34.39 30.39 18.95
N ASN A 151 -35.45 29.67 19.32
CA ASN A 151 -35.57 29.03 20.64
C ASN A 151 -35.20 27.56 20.64
N THR A 152 -34.61 27.05 19.55
CA THR A 152 -34.30 25.63 19.37
C THR A 152 -32.80 25.40 19.37
N TRP A 153 -32.35 24.37 20.14
CA TRP A 153 -30.97 23.95 20.17
C TRP A 153 -30.74 22.76 19.26
N TYR A 154 -29.60 22.78 18.58
CA TYR A 154 -29.09 21.74 17.71
C TYR A 154 -27.65 21.39 18.11
N TYR A 155 -27.22 20.20 17.85
CA TYR A 155 -25.83 19.83 18.03
C TYR A 155 -25.20 19.47 16.67
N LEU A 156 -24.17 20.22 16.28
CA LEU A 156 -23.41 19.96 15.06
C LEU A 156 -22.19 19.14 15.40
N ARG A 157 -22.00 18.06 14.66
CA ARG A 157 -20.77 17.26 14.70
C ARG A 157 -19.61 18.06 14.11
N SER A 158 -18.36 17.60 14.31
CA SER A 158 -17.15 18.23 13.77
C SER A 158 -17.17 18.43 12.25
N ASN A 159 -17.85 17.54 11.51
CA ASN A 159 -18.02 17.64 10.06
C ASN A 159 -19.18 18.56 9.63
N GLY A 160 -19.80 19.26 10.56
CA GLY A 160 -20.95 20.14 10.32
C GLY A 160 -22.30 19.42 10.18
N ALA A 161 -22.33 18.09 10.22
CA ALA A 161 -23.59 17.35 10.16
C ALA A 161 -24.36 17.50 11.47
N MET A 162 -25.68 17.57 11.36
CA MET A 162 -26.59 17.67 12.49
C MET A 162 -26.69 16.32 13.22
N GLN A 163 -26.52 16.32 14.52
CA GLN A 163 -26.73 15.13 15.37
C GLN A 163 -28.22 14.85 15.52
N THR A 164 -28.59 13.57 15.50
CA THR A 164 -29.94 13.08 15.82
C THR A 164 -29.85 11.91 16.80
N GLY A 165 -30.93 11.63 17.52
CA GLY A 165 -30.98 10.58 18.52
C GLY A 165 -30.28 10.97 19.82
N TRP A 166 -29.84 9.98 20.59
CA TRP A 166 -29.16 10.23 21.86
C TRP A 166 -27.75 10.78 21.68
N LEU A 167 -27.43 11.81 22.44
CA LEU A 167 -26.12 12.44 22.53
C LEU A 167 -25.70 12.49 24.00
N LYS A 168 -24.48 12.03 24.29
CA LYS A 168 -23.85 12.28 25.58
C LYS A 168 -22.86 13.42 25.42
N ASP A 169 -23.11 14.53 26.11
CA ASP A 169 -22.20 15.67 26.16
C ASP A 169 -21.75 15.88 27.62
N GLY A 170 -20.46 15.65 27.85
CA GLY A 170 -19.94 15.55 29.21
C GLY A 170 -20.61 14.42 30.00
N ASN A 171 -21.25 14.78 31.12
CA ASN A 171 -21.98 13.85 31.97
C ASN A 171 -23.49 13.84 31.72
N THR A 172 -23.99 14.60 30.74
CA THR A 172 -25.42 14.80 30.48
C THR A 172 -25.84 14.12 29.19
N TRP A 173 -27.00 13.47 29.22
CA TRP A 173 -27.62 12.88 28.05
C TRP A 173 -28.68 13.83 27.49
N TYR A 174 -28.64 14.06 26.18
CA TYR A 174 -29.59 14.84 25.40
C TYR A 174 -30.23 13.97 24.34
N TYR A 175 -31.45 14.28 23.95
CA TYR A 175 -32.08 13.62 22.79
C TYR A 175 -32.37 14.66 21.70
N LEU A 176 -31.88 14.40 20.50
CA LEU A 176 -32.11 15.21 19.32
C LEU A 176 -33.13 14.48 18.43
N LYS A 177 -34.18 15.17 18.05
CA LYS A 177 -35.25 14.67 17.17
C LYS A 177 -34.67 14.30 15.78
N SER A 178 -35.49 13.66 14.94
CA SER A 178 -35.09 13.32 13.56
C SER A 178 -34.72 14.55 12.69
N ASN A 179 -35.27 15.72 13.03
CA ASN A 179 -34.93 17.00 12.40
C ASN A 179 -33.75 17.73 13.10
N GLY A 180 -33.06 17.07 14.04
CA GLY A 180 -31.92 17.61 14.79
C GLY A 180 -32.26 18.51 15.97
N ALA A 181 -33.51 18.92 16.14
CA ALA A 181 -33.90 19.78 17.27
C ALA A 181 -33.79 19.07 18.61
N MET A 182 -33.18 19.70 19.62
CA MET A 182 -33.11 19.19 20.99
C MET A 182 -34.53 19.02 21.57
N GLN A 183 -34.80 17.84 22.10
CA GLN A 183 -36.05 17.56 22.80
C GLN A 183 -35.99 18.20 24.20
N THR A 184 -37.01 18.98 24.53
CA THR A 184 -37.26 19.50 25.87
C THR A 184 -38.53 18.87 26.45
N GLY A 185 -38.57 18.63 27.76
CA GLY A 185 -39.66 17.90 28.41
C GLY A 185 -39.59 16.39 28.22
N TRP A 186 -40.68 15.72 28.61
CA TRP A 186 -40.74 14.24 28.51
C TRP A 186 -40.87 13.74 27.06
N LEU A 187 -40.24 12.61 26.81
CA LEU A 187 -40.32 11.87 25.52
C LEU A 187 -41.66 11.14 25.43
#